data_7f5ad9eba6e673353a4d44e57b0d7a23
#
_entry.id   7f5ad9eba6e673353a4d44e57b0d7a23
#
_cell.length_a   1.000
_cell.length_b   1.000
_cell.length_c   1.000
_cell.angle_alpha   90.00
_cell.angle_beta   90.00
_cell.angle_gamma   90.00
#
_symmetry.space_group_name_H-M   'P 1'
#
loop_
_entity.id
_entity.type
_entity.pdbx_description
1 polymer ?
#
loop_
_entity_poly.entity_id
_entity_poly.type
_entity_poly.pdbx_seq_one_letter_code
_entity_poly.pdbx_strand_id
1 'polypeptide(L)'
;LGMAGVIGSLIFVGLEMQQSHRIALSSQQQARTEIFTEIVNSYNESSATSLYGVLSKLQNNQSLSEEEKKMSENYAFQLLWIFENDYIQYQNNLIDENVWEAKLHSIRTMYSYCENRDALNYLLEFMNSKLSELLNVSSNAQCI
;
A
#
# COMPACT_ATOMS: atom_id res chain seq x y z
N LEU A 1 -40.62 22.20 -24.05
CA LEU A 1 -39.70 21.16 -24.57
C LEU A 1 -38.25 21.39 -24.21
N GLY A 2 -37.78 22.67 -24.04
CA GLY A 2 -36.37 22.96 -23.73
C GLY A 2 -35.90 22.53 -22.34
N MET A 3 -36.73 22.67 -21.30
CA MET A 3 -36.36 22.40 -19.92
C MET A 3 -36.18 20.90 -19.64
N ALA A 4 -37.01 20.03 -20.23
CA ALA A 4 -36.88 18.60 -20.11
C ALA A 4 -35.60 18.05 -20.76
N GLY A 5 -35.15 18.63 -21.87
CA GLY A 5 -33.89 18.28 -22.52
C GLY A 5 -32.66 18.66 -21.68
N VAL A 6 -32.68 19.81 -21.01
CA VAL A 6 -31.59 20.20 -20.12
C VAL A 6 -31.48 19.26 -18.91
N ILE A 7 -32.61 18.92 -18.29
CA ILE A 7 -32.62 17.98 -17.15
C ILE A 7 -32.11 16.61 -17.59
N GLY A 8 -32.57 16.11 -18.73
CA GLY A 8 -32.09 14.82 -19.28
C GLY A 8 -30.60 14.80 -19.55
N SER A 9 -30.03 15.88 -20.10
CA SER A 9 -28.60 15.98 -20.36
C SER A 9 -27.77 16.06 -19.06
N LEU A 10 -28.25 16.75 -18.02
CA LEU A 10 -27.58 16.79 -16.72
C LEU A 10 -27.55 15.43 -16.02
N ILE A 11 -28.67 14.69 -16.09
CA ILE A 11 -28.72 13.31 -15.56
C ILE A 11 -27.73 12.42 -16.31
N PHE A 12 -27.70 12.50 -17.63
CA PHE A 12 -26.79 11.72 -18.46
C PHE A 12 -25.32 12.02 -18.13
N VAL A 13 -24.93 13.28 -18.04
CA VAL A 13 -23.58 13.69 -17.64
C VAL A 13 -23.25 13.19 -16.24
N GLY A 14 -24.17 13.25 -15.29
CA GLY A 14 -23.99 12.73 -13.95
C GLY A 14 -23.70 11.22 -13.92
N LEU A 15 -24.43 10.43 -14.76
CA LEU A 15 -24.20 9.00 -14.90
C LEU A 15 -22.86 8.68 -15.57
N GLU A 16 -22.48 9.42 -16.61
CA GLU A 16 -21.18 9.27 -17.26
C GLU A 16 -20.02 9.59 -16.31
N MET A 17 -20.14 10.63 -15.50
CA MET A 17 -19.14 10.96 -14.47
C MET A 17 -19.00 9.83 -13.44
N GLN A 18 -20.12 9.26 -12.99
CA GLN A 18 -20.10 8.14 -12.06
C GLN A 18 -19.46 6.88 -12.66
N GLN A 19 -19.76 6.58 -13.91
CA GLN A 19 -19.17 5.47 -14.63
C GLN A 19 -17.66 5.69 -14.83
N SER A 20 -17.25 6.88 -15.24
CA SER A 20 -15.84 7.27 -15.41
C SER A 20 -15.06 7.13 -14.10
N HIS A 21 -15.66 7.55 -13.00
CA HIS A 21 -15.05 7.39 -11.68
C HIS A 21 -14.84 5.93 -11.30
N ARG A 22 -15.83 5.05 -11.53
CA ARG A 22 -15.70 3.61 -11.28
C ARG A 22 -14.61 2.96 -12.14
N ILE A 23 -14.50 3.35 -13.40
CA ILE A 23 -13.43 2.88 -14.30
C ILE A 23 -12.07 3.30 -13.77
N ALA A 24 -11.92 4.56 -13.33
CA ALA A 24 -10.68 5.06 -12.75
C ALA A 24 -10.27 4.26 -11.51
N LEU A 25 -11.20 3.98 -10.59
CA LEU A 25 -10.95 3.15 -9.40
C LEU A 25 -10.48 1.75 -9.77
N SER A 26 -11.16 1.10 -10.72
CA SER A 26 -10.79 -0.24 -11.19
C SER A 26 -9.41 -0.27 -11.84
N SER A 27 -9.10 0.71 -12.68
CA SER A 27 -7.80 0.84 -13.34
C SER A 27 -6.67 1.03 -12.33
N GLN A 28 -6.87 1.84 -11.30
CA GLN A 28 -5.89 2.03 -10.24
C GLN A 28 -5.66 0.77 -9.42
N GLN A 29 -6.72 0.03 -9.10
CA GLN A 29 -6.59 -1.23 -8.38
C GLN A 29 -5.83 -2.28 -9.22
N GLN A 30 -6.07 -2.32 -10.52
CA GLN A 30 -5.33 -3.18 -11.44
C GLN A 30 -3.84 -2.80 -11.49
N ALA A 31 -3.52 -1.52 -11.64
CA ALA A 31 -2.14 -1.04 -11.67
C ALA A 31 -1.37 -1.38 -10.39
N ARG A 32 -2.02 -1.27 -9.22
CA ARG A 32 -1.41 -1.68 -7.95
C ARG A 32 -1.13 -3.18 -7.88
N THR A 33 -2.08 -4.00 -8.34
CA THR A 33 -1.90 -5.46 -8.37
C THR A 33 -0.73 -5.83 -9.26
N GLU A 34 -0.58 -5.15 -10.40
CA GLU A 34 0.51 -5.33 -11.34
C GLU A 34 1.87 -5.00 -10.69
N ILE A 35 2.01 -3.80 -10.10
CA ILE A 35 3.22 -3.38 -9.38
C ILE A 35 3.56 -4.36 -8.26
N PHE A 36 2.60 -4.76 -7.45
CA PHE A 36 2.83 -5.70 -6.37
C PHE A 36 3.30 -7.07 -6.87
N THR A 37 2.68 -7.56 -7.96
CA THR A 37 3.06 -8.84 -8.58
C THR A 37 4.47 -8.79 -9.16
N GLU A 38 4.85 -7.68 -9.81
CA GLU A 38 6.21 -7.47 -10.32
C GLU A 38 7.25 -7.48 -9.20
N ILE A 39 6.96 -6.80 -8.09
CA ILE A 39 7.82 -6.81 -6.90
C ILE A 39 8.03 -8.25 -6.40
N VAL A 40 6.95 -8.98 -6.16
CA VAL A 40 7.04 -10.38 -5.67
C VAL A 40 7.83 -11.25 -6.64
N ASN A 41 7.60 -11.12 -7.93
CA ASN A 41 8.31 -11.89 -8.95
C ASN A 41 9.80 -11.55 -8.99
N SER A 42 10.17 -10.26 -8.87
CA SER A 42 11.57 -9.84 -8.89
C SER A 42 12.39 -10.47 -7.75
N TYR A 43 11.80 -10.64 -6.57
CA TYR A 43 12.44 -11.32 -5.45
C TYR A 43 12.54 -12.82 -5.66
N ASN A 44 11.53 -13.46 -6.24
CA ASN A 44 11.53 -14.88 -6.50
C ASN A 44 12.53 -15.30 -7.60
N GLU A 45 12.80 -14.41 -8.55
CA GLU A 45 13.77 -14.65 -9.65
C GLU A 45 15.23 -14.42 -9.22
N SER A 46 15.45 -13.55 -8.24
CA SER A 46 16.80 -13.08 -7.89
C SER A 46 17.46 -13.81 -6.72
N SER A 47 16.72 -14.61 -5.96
CA SER A 47 17.26 -15.23 -4.75
C SER A 47 16.88 -16.71 -4.61
N ALA A 48 17.72 -17.45 -3.86
CA ALA A 48 17.47 -18.85 -3.48
C ALA A 48 16.30 -18.99 -2.48
N THR A 49 15.91 -17.88 -1.83
CA THR A 49 14.84 -17.83 -0.83
C THR A 49 13.69 -16.98 -1.36
N SER A 50 12.47 -17.50 -1.31
CA SER A 50 11.29 -16.75 -1.73
C SER A 50 10.93 -15.65 -0.72
N LEU A 51 10.38 -14.52 -1.20
CA LEU A 51 9.85 -13.47 -0.33
C LEU A 51 8.84 -14.02 0.68
N TYR A 52 7.96 -14.93 0.26
CA TYR A 52 7.00 -15.59 1.16
C TYR A 52 7.71 -16.35 2.30
N GLY A 53 8.82 -17.02 2.01
CA GLY A 53 9.62 -17.72 3.03
C GLY A 53 10.17 -16.76 4.08
N VAL A 54 10.68 -15.60 3.66
CA VAL A 54 11.18 -14.55 4.56
C VAL A 54 10.07 -13.99 5.44
N LEU A 55 8.94 -13.63 4.84
CA LEU A 55 7.77 -13.11 5.58
C LEU A 55 7.22 -14.14 6.58
N SER A 56 7.21 -15.42 6.21
CA SER A 56 6.80 -16.51 7.10
C SER A 56 7.73 -16.65 8.30
N LYS A 57 9.04 -16.49 8.12
CA LYS A 57 10.01 -16.48 9.22
C LYS A 57 9.78 -15.32 10.18
N LEU A 58 9.58 -14.10 9.64
CA LEU A 58 9.24 -12.93 10.44
C LEU A 58 7.98 -13.15 11.28
N GLN A 59 6.93 -13.66 10.64
CA GLN A 59 5.65 -13.93 11.32
C GLN A 59 5.78 -14.97 12.44
N ASN A 60 6.71 -15.90 12.32
CA ASN A 60 6.95 -16.95 13.31
C ASN A 60 8.13 -16.67 14.24
N ASN A 61 8.62 -15.42 14.29
CA ASN A 61 9.76 -14.99 15.11
C ASN A 61 11.01 -15.86 14.91
N GLN A 62 11.25 -16.28 13.67
CA GLN A 62 12.43 -17.03 13.30
C GLN A 62 13.55 -16.09 12.85
N SER A 63 14.79 -16.43 13.17
CA SER A 63 15.95 -15.64 12.76
C SER A 63 16.12 -15.64 11.24
N LEU A 64 16.41 -14.48 10.69
CA LEU A 64 16.75 -14.26 9.28
C LEU A 64 18.26 -14.34 9.09
N SER A 65 18.71 -14.85 7.95
CA SER A 65 20.08 -14.67 7.48
C SER A 65 20.30 -13.20 7.06
N GLU A 66 21.54 -12.79 6.88
CA GLU A 66 21.85 -11.42 6.42
C GLU A 66 21.28 -11.11 5.04
N GLU A 67 21.16 -12.09 4.16
CA GLU A 67 20.53 -11.95 2.85
C GLU A 67 19.01 -11.79 3.00
N GLU A 68 18.39 -12.57 3.85
CA GLU A 68 16.95 -12.51 4.13
C GLU A 68 16.56 -11.19 4.81
N LYS A 69 17.41 -10.66 5.70
CA LYS A 69 17.20 -9.32 6.28
C LYS A 69 17.19 -8.24 5.20
N LYS A 70 18.21 -8.20 4.34
CA LYS A 70 18.26 -7.26 3.22
C LYS A 70 17.04 -7.37 2.30
N MET A 71 16.57 -8.59 2.04
CA MET A 71 15.35 -8.81 1.28
C MET A 71 14.13 -8.22 1.99
N SER A 72 13.98 -8.44 3.28
CA SER A 72 12.89 -7.91 4.09
C SER A 72 12.91 -6.38 4.14
N GLU A 73 14.08 -5.78 4.37
CA GLU A 73 14.27 -4.32 4.38
C GLU A 73 13.91 -3.70 3.01
N ASN A 74 14.40 -4.28 1.92
CA ASN A 74 14.09 -3.81 0.57
C ASN A 74 12.60 -3.94 0.24
N TYR A 75 11.97 -5.02 0.66
CA TYR A 75 10.52 -5.19 0.50
C TYR A 75 9.73 -4.17 1.31
N ALA A 76 10.09 -3.96 2.57
CA ALA A 76 9.47 -2.97 3.43
C ALA A 76 9.61 -1.55 2.85
N PHE A 77 10.79 -1.24 2.30
CA PHE A 77 11.09 0.03 1.63
C PHE A 77 10.15 0.26 0.42
N GLN A 78 10.01 -0.72 -0.47
CA GLN A 78 9.12 -0.62 -1.62
C GLN A 78 7.64 -0.55 -1.21
N LEU A 79 7.26 -1.35 -0.22
CA LEU A 79 5.89 -1.35 0.30
C LEU A 79 5.50 0.01 0.87
N LEU A 80 6.42 0.70 1.55
CA LEU A 80 6.14 2.02 2.11
C LEU A 80 5.92 3.09 1.03
N TRP A 81 6.64 3.05 -0.09
CA TRP A 81 6.39 3.92 -1.24
C TRP A 81 5.01 3.69 -1.87
N ILE A 82 4.61 2.41 -2.01
CA ILE A 82 3.27 2.07 -2.49
C ILE A 82 2.22 2.58 -1.51
N PHE A 83 2.47 2.45 -0.22
CA PHE A 83 1.57 2.88 0.82
C PHE A 83 1.40 4.40 0.87
N GLU A 84 2.45 5.19 0.66
CA GLU A 84 2.34 6.65 0.53
C GLU A 84 1.44 7.03 -0.65
N ASN A 85 1.62 6.38 -1.81
CA ASN A 85 0.75 6.59 -2.96
C ASN A 85 -0.71 6.20 -2.65
N ASP A 86 -0.93 5.08 -1.95
CA ASP A 86 -2.26 4.67 -1.51
C ASP A 86 -2.89 5.68 -0.54
N TYR A 87 -2.11 6.28 0.35
CA TYR A 87 -2.57 7.34 1.24
C TYR A 87 -3.02 8.58 0.47
N ILE A 88 -2.24 9.05 -0.50
CA ILE A 88 -2.60 10.19 -1.35
C ILE A 88 -3.89 9.92 -2.11
N GLN A 89 -4.07 8.70 -2.61
CA GLN A 89 -5.28 8.31 -3.33
C GLN A 89 -6.50 8.21 -2.40
N TYR A 90 -6.31 7.72 -1.18
CA TYR A 90 -7.35 7.72 -0.15
C TYR A 90 -7.80 9.15 0.18
N GLN A 91 -6.87 10.10 0.36
CA GLN A 91 -7.17 11.51 0.58
C GLN A 91 -7.97 12.16 -0.57
N ASN A 92 -7.81 11.65 -1.78
CA ASN A 92 -8.54 12.09 -2.97
C ASN A 92 -9.84 11.30 -3.22
N ASN A 93 -10.31 10.50 -2.28
CA ASN A 93 -11.49 9.63 -2.39
C ASN A 93 -11.41 8.63 -3.57
N LEU A 94 -10.20 8.20 -3.92
CA LEU A 94 -9.94 7.20 -4.97
C LEU A 94 -9.72 5.79 -4.41
N ILE A 95 -9.78 5.64 -3.10
CA ILE A 95 -9.73 4.35 -2.38
C ILE A 95 -10.85 4.36 -1.34
N ASP A 96 -11.61 3.25 -1.28
CA ASP A 96 -12.63 3.06 -0.26
C ASP A 96 -12.01 2.89 1.13
N GLU A 97 -12.70 3.33 2.17
CA GLU A 97 -12.29 3.23 3.58
C GLU A 97 -11.85 1.83 3.97
N ASN A 98 -12.63 0.81 3.63
CA ASN A 98 -12.30 -0.58 3.98
C ASN A 98 -10.99 -1.06 3.32
N VAL A 99 -10.73 -0.61 2.10
CA VAL A 99 -9.48 -0.93 1.38
C VAL A 99 -8.31 -0.21 2.03
N TRP A 100 -8.50 1.06 2.38
CA TRP A 100 -7.49 1.85 3.09
C TRP A 100 -7.12 1.22 4.44
N GLU A 101 -8.10 0.87 5.26
CA GLU A 101 -7.87 0.25 6.57
C GLU A 101 -7.10 -1.09 6.46
N ALA A 102 -7.42 -1.91 5.47
CA ALA A 102 -6.68 -3.14 5.21
C ALA A 102 -5.20 -2.87 4.86
N LYS A 103 -4.93 -1.84 4.06
CA LYS A 103 -3.56 -1.44 3.71
C LYS A 103 -2.82 -0.83 4.91
N LEU A 104 -3.48 0.00 5.69
CA LEU A 104 -2.93 0.56 6.91
C LEU A 104 -2.57 -0.55 7.92
N HIS A 105 -3.42 -1.56 8.05
CA HIS A 105 -3.10 -2.73 8.87
C HIS A 105 -1.86 -3.48 8.35
N SER A 106 -1.75 -3.68 7.05
CA SER A 106 -0.60 -4.37 6.43
C SER A 106 0.72 -3.65 6.70
N ILE A 107 0.78 -2.33 6.49
CA ILE A 107 2.03 -1.59 6.72
C ILE A 107 2.36 -1.50 8.22
N ARG A 108 1.37 -1.40 9.10
CA ARG A 108 1.58 -1.46 10.55
C ARG A 108 2.17 -2.80 10.97
N THR A 109 1.73 -3.90 10.37
CA THR A 109 2.31 -5.22 10.59
C THR A 109 3.77 -5.26 10.16
N MET A 110 4.09 -4.73 8.97
CA MET A 110 5.50 -4.65 8.52
C MET A 110 6.35 -3.79 9.45
N TYR A 111 5.81 -2.70 9.98
CA TYR A 111 6.48 -1.82 10.93
C TYR A 111 6.66 -2.48 12.32
N SER A 112 5.86 -3.47 12.67
CA SER A 112 5.98 -4.20 13.95
C SER A 112 7.19 -5.14 13.98
N TYR A 113 7.72 -5.55 12.83
CA TYR A 113 8.95 -6.35 12.76
C TYR A 113 10.17 -5.47 13.02
N CYS A 114 10.97 -5.83 14.04
CA CYS A 114 12.17 -5.06 14.44
C CYS A 114 13.15 -4.88 13.29
N GLU A 115 13.34 -5.91 12.50
CA GLU A 115 14.28 -5.95 11.38
C GLU A 115 14.00 -4.86 10.34
N ASN A 116 12.74 -4.45 10.19
CA ASN A 116 12.34 -3.48 9.18
C ASN A 116 12.30 -2.03 9.71
N ARG A 117 12.34 -1.82 11.03
CA ARG A 117 12.09 -0.50 11.64
C ARG A 117 13.09 0.56 11.22
N ASP A 118 14.37 0.23 11.19
CA ASP A 118 15.39 1.20 10.85
C ASP A 118 15.25 1.69 9.42
N ALA A 119 15.01 0.76 8.48
CA ALA A 119 14.77 1.09 7.08
C ALA A 119 13.48 1.93 6.88
N LEU A 120 12.40 1.56 7.57
CA LEU A 120 11.14 2.28 7.50
C LEU A 120 11.23 3.67 8.15
N ASN A 121 11.87 3.80 9.31
CA ASN A 121 12.07 5.10 9.98
C ASN A 121 12.90 6.06 9.13
N TYR A 122 13.96 5.56 8.49
CA TYR A 122 14.76 6.37 7.57
C TYR A 122 13.92 6.94 6.43
N LEU A 123 13.05 6.13 5.83
CA LEU A 123 12.17 6.60 4.75
C LEU A 123 11.11 7.58 5.21
N LEU A 124 10.53 7.35 6.38
CA LEU A 124 9.47 8.22 6.91
C LEU A 124 9.93 9.66 7.12
N GLU A 125 11.26 9.91 7.25
CA GLU A 125 11.81 11.27 7.32
C GLU A 125 11.60 12.07 6.02
N PHE A 126 11.45 11.39 4.89
CA PHE A 126 11.28 11.98 3.56
C PHE A 126 9.84 11.93 3.04
N MET A 127 8.91 11.37 3.82
CA MET A 127 7.53 11.15 3.42
C MET A 127 6.57 12.15 4.09
N ASN A 128 5.30 12.09 3.70
CA ASN A 128 4.26 12.91 4.29
C ASN A 128 4.18 12.70 5.81
N SER A 129 4.26 13.78 6.58
CA SER A 129 4.26 13.74 8.05
C SER A 129 3.03 13.04 8.64
N LYS A 130 1.86 13.12 7.97
CA LYS A 130 0.65 12.42 8.40
C LYS A 130 0.80 10.90 8.31
N LEU A 131 1.56 10.41 7.34
CA LEU A 131 1.85 8.99 7.22
C LEU A 131 2.71 8.52 8.40
N SER A 132 3.72 9.31 8.76
CA SER A 132 4.53 9.05 9.95
C SER A 132 3.68 9.00 11.23
N GLU A 133 2.72 9.93 11.38
CA GLU A 133 1.79 9.93 12.52
C GLU A 133 0.93 8.66 12.55
N LEU A 134 0.40 8.22 11.41
CA LEU A 134 -0.40 6.99 11.31
C LEU A 134 0.39 5.73 11.70
N LEU A 135 1.68 5.70 11.42
CA LEU A 135 2.56 4.58 11.76
C LEU A 135 3.15 4.71 13.17
N ASN A 136 3.44 5.90 13.65
CA ASN A 136 3.99 6.16 14.99
C ASN A 136 3.05 5.76 16.13
N VAL A 137 1.75 5.71 15.90
CA VAL A 137 0.80 5.12 16.85
C VAL A 137 1.16 3.66 17.18
N SER A 138 1.83 2.97 16.26
CA SER A 138 2.33 1.60 16.44
C SER A 138 3.74 1.54 17.04
N SER A 139 4.48 2.67 17.10
CA SER A 139 5.88 2.68 17.56
C SER A 139 6.06 2.39 19.04
N ASN A 140 5.00 2.53 19.85
CA ASN A 140 4.97 2.12 21.25
C ASN A 140 4.69 0.62 21.42
N ALA A 141 4.35 -0.11 20.35
CA ALA A 141 4.24 -1.54 20.38
C ALA A 141 5.66 -2.15 20.49
N GLN A 142 5.85 -3.06 21.43
CA GLN A 142 7.05 -3.90 21.42
C GLN A 142 7.20 -4.55 20.06
N CYS A 143 8.41 -4.57 19.53
CA CYS A 143 8.69 -5.34 18.33
C CYS A 143 8.25 -6.80 18.53
N ILE A 144 7.67 -7.36 17.49
CA ILE A 144 7.40 -8.80 17.40
C ILE A 144 8.62 -9.46 16.78
#